data_fee52992fed0e03ffec6fa9febbcadcf
#
_entry.id   fee52992fed0e03ffec6fa9febbcadcf
#
_cell.length_a   1.000
_cell.length_b   1.000
_cell.length_c   1.000
_cell.angle_alpha   90.00
_cell.angle_beta   90.00
_cell.angle_gamma   90.00
#
_symmetry.space_group_name_H-M   'P 1'
#
loop_
_entity.id
_entity.type
_entity.pdbx_description
1 polymer ?
#
loop_
_entity_poly.entity_id
_entity_poly.type
_entity_poly.pdbx_seq_one_letter_code
_entity_poly.pdbx_strand_id
1 'polypeptide(L)'
;EVDVVIELGGEDAKLTYLHPTPEQRMNGTCAGGTGAFIDQMATLLHTDASGLNALAEAHTQLYPIASRCGVFAKSDIQPLINQGAAHEDLAASIFSAVATQTIAGLACGRPIRGNVMFLGGPLHFLPQLREAYKTLLPKAESFITPENAQLYVAIGAALLASKEAKKRGEEEGTALEQLIDRLATAHVEAESARMRPLFATPEEKEEFVQRHAQEVIPKADLSQPPSKPSSSTKTTGSSSPTMLQTKATPSLRPSTSSAAFARSCPKGP
;
A
#
# COMPACT_ATOMS: atom_id res chain seq x y z
N GLU A 1 -26.49 -12.90 -10.93
CA GLU A 1 -26.12 -11.58 -11.47
C GLU A 1 -25.23 -10.89 -10.45
N VAL A 2 -24.23 -10.14 -10.89
CA VAL A 2 -23.29 -9.42 -10.02
C VAL A 2 -23.62 -7.95 -10.06
N ASP A 3 -23.68 -7.30 -8.89
CA ASP A 3 -23.98 -5.88 -8.77
C ASP A 3 -22.73 -5.03 -8.57
N VAL A 4 -21.77 -5.54 -7.79
CA VAL A 4 -20.54 -4.83 -7.46
C VAL A 4 -19.34 -5.77 -7.56
N VAL A 5 -18.24 -5.28 -8.11
CA VAL A 5 -16.96 -5.98 -8.14
C VAL A 5 -15.96 -5.21 -7.27
N ILE A 6 -15.30 -5.91 -6.36
CA ILE A 6 -14.16 -5.44 -5.61
C ILE A 6 -12.94 -6.21 -6.09
N GLU A 7 -11.97 -5.50 -6.66
CA GLU A 7 -10.73 -6.09 -7.17
C GLU A 7 -9.54 -5.50 -6.41
N LEU A 8 -8.70 -6.37 -5.85
CA LEU A 8 -7.43 -5.99 -5.26
C LEU A 8 -6.28 -6.60 -6.05
N GLY A 9 -5.44 -5.74 -6.59
CA GLY A 9 -4.17 -6.10 -7.19
C GLY A 9 -2.99 -5.93 -6.24
N GLY A 10 -1.78 -6.01 -6.79
CA GLY A 10 -0.54 -5.73 -6.05
C GLY A 10 -0.47 -4.29 -5.57
N GLU A 11 -0.77 -3.33 -6.44
CA GLU A 11 -0.72 -1.90 -6.14
C GLU A 11 -2.04 -1.16 -6.41
N ASP A 12 -2.96 -1.80 -7.12
CA ASP A 12 -4.25 -1.24 -7.49
C ASP A 12 -5.39 -1.83 -6.66
N ALA A 13 -6.33 -0.99 -6.29
CA ALA A 13 -7.63 -1.37 -5.74
C ALA A 13 -8.72 -0.77 -6.60
N LYS A 14 -9.70 -1.56 -7.00
CA LYS A 14 -10.80 -1.13 -7.85
C LYS A 14 -12.14 -1.53 -7.26
N LEU A 15 -13.11 -0.63 -7.38
CA LEU A 15 -14.51 -0.85 -7.02
C LEU A 15 -15.36 -0.52 -8.24
N THR A 16 -16.03 -1.52 -8.79
CA THR A 16 -16.88 -1.36 -9.97
C THR A 16 -18.32 -1.66 -9.64
N TYR A 17 -19.20 -0.67 -9.77
CA TYR A 17 -20.64 -0.85 -9.75
C TYR A 17 -21.08 -1.20 -11.18
N LEU A 18 -21.83 -2.28 -11.34
CA LEU A 18 -22.27 -2.73 -12.66
C LEU A 18 -23.63 -2.15 -13.06
N HIS A 19 -24.42 -1.71 -12.10
CA HIS A 19 -25.78 -1.20 -12.32
C HIS A 19 -26.01 0.18 -11.68
N PRO A 20 -26.89 1.03 -12.27
CA PRO A 20 -27.59 0.87 -13.56
C PRO A 20 -26.66 1.07 -14.77
N THR A 21 -25.57 1.82 -14.60
CA THR A 21 -24.53 2.06 -15.59
C THR A 21 -23.19 1.69 -14.95
N PRO A 22 -22.31 0.96 -15.66
CA PRO A 22 -21.02 0.61 -15.11
C PRO A 22 -20.23 1.84 -14.69
N GLU A 23 -19.82 1.88 -13.41
CA GLU A 23 -18.98 2.92 -12.83
C GLU A 23 -17.81 2.27 -12.10
N GLN A 24 -16.60 2.55 -12.54
CA GLN A 24 -15.37 2.06 -11.91
C GLN A 24 -14.65 3.18 -11.19
N ARG A 25 -14.21 2.89 -9.98
CA ARG A 25 -13.36 3.73 -9.17
C ARG A 25 -12.08 2.98 -8.82
N MET A 26 -10.97 3.67 -8.83
CA MET A 26 -9.65 3.10 -8.57
C MET A 26 -8.89 4.01 -7.61
N ASN A 27 -8.00 3.43 -6.80
CA ASN A 27 -7.07 4.22 -6.00
C ASN A 27 -6.15 5.06 -6.91
N GLY A 28 -5.66 6.16 -6.37
CA GLY A 28 -4.64 6.97 -7.04
C GLY A 28 -3.23 6.37 -6.85
N THR A 29 -2.27 7.22 -6.56
CA THR A 29 -0.85 6.84 -6.40
C THR A 29 -0.53 6.09 -5.10
N CYS A 30 -1.48 6.01 -4.17
CA CYS A 30 -1.26 5.35 -2.88
C CYS A 30 -1.63 3.88 -2.96
N ALA A 31 -0.67 3.00 -2.70
CA ALA A 31 -0.87 1.55 -2.64
C ALA A 31 -1.54 1.07 -1.33
N GLY A 32 -1.99 1.97 -0.46
CA GLY A 32 -2.72 1.61 0.76
C GLY A 32 -3.99 0.82 0.43
N GLY A 33 -4.25 -0.27 1.16
CA GLY A 33 -5.38 -1.15 0.88
C GLY A 33 -5.17 -2.11 -0.28
N THR A 34 -3.94 -2.37 -0.70
CA THR A 34 -3.58 -3.27 -1.80
C THR A 34 -2.64 -4.39 -1.34
N GLY A 35 -2.24 -5.28 -2.24
CA GLY A 35 -1.29 -6.37 -1.95
C GLY A 35 0.04 -5.87 -1.39
N ALA A 36 0.61 -4.82 -1.98
CA ALA A 36 1.86 -4.22 -1.51
C ALA A 36 1.78 -3.70 -0.06
N PHE A 37 0.63 -3.17 0.35
CA PHE A 37 0.40 -2.81 1.74
C PHE A 37 0.38 -4.07 2.64
N ILE A 38 -0.30 -5.13 2.22
CA ILE A 38 -0.36 -6.39 2.96
C ILE A 38 1.04 -6.97 3.15
N ASP A 39 1.87 -7.02 2.09
CA ASP A 39 3.25 -7.51 2.14
C ASP A 39 4.13 -6.69 3.09
N GLN A 40 3.96 -5.36 3.08
CA GLN A 40 4.68 -4.50 4.02
C GLN A 40 4.29 -4.76 5.48
N MET A 41 3.01 -5.02 5.75
CA MET A 41 2.54 -5.31 7.10
C MET A 41 2.94 -6.72 7.54
N ALA A 42 2.91 -7.70 6.62
CA ALA A 42 3.41 -9.04 6.88
C ALA A 42 4.90 -9.03 7.26
N THR A 43 5.71 -8.26 6.52
CA THR A 43 7.13 -8.07 6.84
C THR A 43 7.34 -7.51 8.25
N LEU A 44 6.49 -6.58 8.70
CA LEU A 44 6.56 -5.99 10.04
C LEU A 44 6.29 -7.04 11.14
N LEU A 45 5.47 -8.05 10.84
CA LEU A 45 5.19 -9.19 11.72
C LEU A 45 6.11 -10.40 11.47
N HIS A 46 7.20 -10.22 10.70
CA HIS A 46 8.18 -11.25 10.36
C HIS A 46 7.58 -12.47 9.64
N THR A 47 6.60 -12.23 8.76
CA THR A 47 5.91 -13.26 7.98
C THR A 47 5.68 -12.78 6.54
N ASP A 48 5.01 -13.58 5.73
CA ASP A 48 4.50 -13.24 4.39
C ASP A 48 2.97 -13.11 4.40
N ALA A 49 2.37 -12.80 3.25
CA ALA A 49 0.94 -12.65 3.13
C ALA A 49 0.16 -13.93 3.52
N SER A 50 0.68 -15.10 3.20
CA SER A 50 0.08 -16.39 3.57
C SER A 50 0.14 -16.64 5.06
N GLY A 51 1.29 -16.36 5.67
CA GLY A 51 1.46 -16.46 7.12
C GLY A 51 0.61 -15.43 7.87
N LEU A 52 0.48 -14.20 7.33
CA LEU A 52 -0.44 -13.20 7.87
C LEU A 52 -1.89 -13.69 7.85
N ASN A 53 -2.31 -14.37 6.77
CA ASN A 53 -3.64 -14.97 6.68
C ASN A 53 -3.84 -16.08 7.72
N ALA A 54 -2.84 -16.96 7.88
CA ALA A 54 -2.90 -18.03 8.87
C ALA A 54 -2.98 -17.49 10.31
N LEU A 55 -2.19 -16.46 10.64
CA LEU A 55 -2.29 -15.78 11.93
C LEU A 55 -3.69 -15.22 12.16
N ALA A 56 -4.23 -14.50 11.19
CA ALA A 56 -5.53 -13.84 11.32
C ALA A 56 -6.68 -14.81 11.58
N GLU A 57 -6.54 -16.10 11.25
CA GLU A 57 -7.57 -17.12 11.50
C GLU A 57 -7.83 -17.34 12.98
N ALA A 58 -6.80 -17.20 13.81
CA ALA A 58 -6.87 -17.45 15.25
C ALA A 58 -7.11 -16.20 16.10
N HIS A 59 -7.44 -15.05 15.48
CA HIS A 59 -7.64 -13.80 16.21
C HIS A 59 -8.80 -13.87 17.21
N THR A 60 -8.68 -13.12 18.28
CA THR A 60 -9.71 -13.00 19.33
C THR A 60 -10.29 -11.59 19.43
N GLN A 61 -9.54 -10.58 19.01
CA GLN A 61 -9.95 -9.19 19.04
C GLN A 61 -9.37 -8.40 17.86
N LEU A 62 -9.90 -7.20 17.63
CA LEU A 62 -9.40 -6.28 16.62
C LEU A 62 -8.94 -4.99 17.27
N TYR A 63 -7.79 -4.51 16.85
CA TYR A 63 -7.26 -3.19 17.21
C TYR A 63 -7.64 -2.14 16.17
N PRO A 64 -7.92 -0.91 16.56
CA PRO A 64 -8.11 0.19 15.63
C PRO A 64 -6.77 0.56 14.98
N ILE A 65 -6.62 0.26 13.69
CA ILE A 65 -5.47 0.62 12.87
C ILE A 65 -5.90 1.66 11.85
N ALA A 66 -5.09 2.70 11.65
CA ALA A 66 -5.39 3.74 10.69
C ALA A 66 -5.50 3.16 9.26
N SER A 67 -6.67 3.29 8.68
CA SER A 67 -6.99 2.83 7.33
C SER A 67 -6.73 3.94 6.30
N ARG A 68 -5.50 4.47 6.25
CA ARG A 68 -5.10 5.55 5.32
C ARG A 68 -3.88 5.15 4.50
N CYS A 69 -2.68 5.31 5.04
CA CYS A 69 -1.45 4.91 4.35
C CYS A 69 -0.59 4.02 5.24
N GLY A 70 0.35 3.29 4.63
CA GLY A 70 1.22 2.35 5.34
C GLY A 70 2.05 2.99 6.45
N VAL A 71 2.38 4.28 6.36
CA VAL A 71 3.12 5.00 7.40
C VAL A 71 2.30 5.13 8.68
N PHE A 72 1.05 5.58 8.57
CA PHE A 72 0.16 5.68 9.73
C PHE A 72 -0.20 4.32 10.31
N ALA A 73 -0.47 3.33 9.46
CA ALA A 73 -0.71 1.97 9.92
C ALA A 73 0.47 1.42 10.72
N LYS A 74 1.72 1.61 10.25
CA LYS A 74 2.93 1.22 10.99
C LYS A 74 3.06 1.94 12.33
N SER A 75 2.72 3.23 12.36
CA SER A 75 2.75 4.03 13.59
C SER A 75 1.75 3.53 14.64
N ASP A 76 0.65 2.92 14.21
CA ASP A 76 -0.34 2.32 15.13
C ASP A 76 0.07 0.89 15.54
N ILE A 77 0.60 0.10 14.61
CA ILE A 77 0.97 -1.30 14.85
C ILE A 77 2.21 -1.42 15.74
N GLN A 78 3.24 -0.60 15.52
CA GLN A 78 4.50 -0.73 16.24
C GLN A 78 4.35 -0.60 17.76
N PRO A 79 3.59 0.35 18.34
CA PRO A 79 3.32 0.39 19.76
C PRO A 79 2.59 -0.85 20.27
N LEU A 80 1.67 -1.42 19.50
CA LEU A 80 0.94 -2.64 19.88
C LEU A 80 1.89 -3.85 19.96
N ILE A 81 2.81 -3.99 19.00
CA ILE A 81 3.87 -5.02 19.04
C ILE A 81 4.72 -4.83 20.31
N ASN A 82 5.14 -3.62 20.59
CA ASN A 82 5.97 -3.31 21.76
C ASN A 82 5.25 -3.58 23.09
N GLN A 83 3.92 -3.53 23.10
CA GLN A 83 3.07 -3.85 24.25
C GLN A 83 2.77 -5.35 24.35
N GLY A 84 3.23 -6.17 23.40
CA GLY A 84 3.02 -7.62 23.40
C GLY A 84 1.63 -8.03 22.89
N ALA A 85 0.99 -7.23 22.03
CA ALA A 85 -0.25 -7.64 21.37
C ALA A 85 -0.02 -8.92 20.56
N ALA A 86 -1.00 -9.82 20.57
CA ALA A 86 -0.94 -11.08 19.85
C ALA A 86 -0.84 -10.81 18.33
N HIS A 87 0.04 -11.53 17.65
CA HIS A 87 0.23 -11.37 16.19
C HIS A 87 -1.02 -11.76 15.41
N GLU A 88 -1.81 -12.68 15.91
CA GLU A 88 -3.10 -13.10 15.39
C GLU A 88 -4.08 -11.94 15.32
N ASP A 89 -4.20 -11.20 16.40
CA ASP A 89 -5.08 -10.03 16.52
C ASP A 89 -4.59 -8.88 15.63
N LEU A 90 -3.27 -8.67 15.55
CA LEU A 90 -2.68 -7.67 14.66
C LEU A 90 -2.91 -8.01 13.19
N ALA A 91 -2.76 -9.27 12.81
CA ALA A 91 -2.98 -9.74 11.44
C ALA A 91 -4.44 -9.51 10.99
N ALA A 92 -5.41 -9.88 11.81
CA ALA A 92 -6.82 -9.63 11.54
C ALA A 92 -7.15 -8.14 11.50
N SER A 93 -6.53 -7.33 12.37
CA SER A 93 -6.69 -5.88 12.40
C SER A 93 -6.14 -5.22 11.14
N ILE A 94 -5.02 -5.71 10.60
CA ILE A 94 -4.45 -5.27 9.32
C ILE A 94 -5.43 -5.54 8.18
N PHE A 95 -6.01 -6.74 8.08
CA PHE A 95 -7.02 -7.04 7.05
C PHE A 95 -8.28 -6.18 7.18
N SER A 96 -8.72 -5.91 8.40
CA SER A 96 -9.81 -4.97 8.65
C SER A 96 -9.48 -3.55 8.18
N ALA A 97 -8.25 -3.09 8.42
CA ALA A 97 -7.79 -1.78 7.94
C ALA A 97 -7.72 -1.72 6.41
N VAL A 98 -7.23 -2.77 5.73
CA VAL A 98 -7.22 -2.89 4.26
C VAL A 98 -8.62 -2.77 3.69
N ALA A 99 -9.56 -3.56 4.20
CA ALA A 99 -10.95 -3.56 3.75
C ALA A 99 -11.62 -2.20 4.00
N THR A 100 -11.42 -1.62 5.19
CA THR A 100 -11.95 -0.29 5.54
C THR A 100 -11.40 0.79 4.60
N GLN A 101 -10.11 0.77 4.30
CA GLN A 101 -9.49 1.74 3.40
C GLN A 101 -10.07 1.66 2.00
N THR A 102 -10.19 0.46 1.44
CA THR A 102 -10.76 0.27 0.11
C THR A 102 -12.21 0.74 0.06
N ILE A 103 -13.03 0.31 1.02
CA ILE A 103 -14.45 0.70 1.08
C ILE A 103 -14.58 2.21 1.24
N ALA A 104 -13.93 2.81 2.24
CA ALA A 104 -14.05 4.23 2.51
C ALA A 104 -13.48 5.09 1.37
N GLY A 105 -12.32 4.69 0.82
CA GLY A 105 -11.63 5.44 -0.23
C GLY A 105 -12.33 5.38 -1.58
N LEU A 106 -12.88 4.22 -1.96
CA LEU A 106 -13.45 4.02 -3.29
C LEU A 106 -14.96 4.16 -3.33
N ALA A 107 -15.68 3.71 -2.30
CA ALA A 107 -17.13 3.85 -2.29
C ALA A 107 -17.58 5.31 -2.10
N CYS A 108 -16.77 6.14 -1.43
CA CYS A 108 -17.10 7.57 -1.20
C CYS A 108 -18.54 7.80 -0.69
N GLY A 109 -19.01 6.93 0.23
CA GLY A 109 -20.34 6.99 0.79
C GLY A 109 -21.43 6.32 -0.05
N ARG A 110 -21.16 5.89 -1.30
CA ARG A 110 -22.11 5.10 -2.08
C ARG A 110 -22.22 3.70 -1.45
N PRO A 111 -23.41 3.21 -1.12
CA PRO A 111 -23.57 1.91 -0.49
C PRO A 111 -23.20 0.77 -1.45
N ILE A 112 -22.48 -0.22 -0.93
CA ILE A 112 -22.21 -1.49 -1.61
C ILE A 112 -23.36 -2.44 -1.20
N ARG A 113 -24.11 -2.93 -2.16
CA ARG A 113 -25.30 -3.76 -1.97
C ARG A 113 -25.40 -4.83 -3.03
N GLY A 114 -26.29 -5.82 -2.81
CA GLY A 114 -26.55 -6.90 -3.74
C GLY A 114 -25.41 -7.94 -3.75
N ASN A 115 -25.15 -8.52 -4.90
CA ASN A 115 -24.18 -9.59 -5.06
C ASN A 115 -22.79 -8.99 -5.33
N VAL A 116 -21.87 -9.20 -4.42
CA VAL A 116 -20.50 -8.66 -4.46
C VAL A 116 -19.54 -9.75 -4.94
N MET A 117 -18.80 -9.46 -6.02
CA MET A 117 -17.77 -10.36 -6.53
C MET A 117 -16.39 -9.87 -6.09
N PHE A 118 -15.57 -10.79 -5.61
CA PHE A 118 -14.18 -10.57 -5.24
C PHE A 118 -13.23 -11.04 -6.34
N LEU A 119 -12.36 -10.15 -6.81
CA LEU A 119 -11.35 -10.42 -7.83
C LEU A 119 -9.95 -9.97 -7.37
N GLY A 120 -8.93 -10.44 -8.08
CA GLY A 120 -7.53 -10.12 -7.84
C GLY A 120 -6.84 -11.07 -6.87
N GLY A 121 -5.50 -11.04 -6.87
CA GLY A 121 -4.66 -11.97 -6.10
C GLY A 121 -4.94 -11.95 -4.61
N PRO A 122 -4.88 -10.80 -3.93
CA PRO A 122 -5.13 -10.73 -2.49
C PRO A 122 -6.48 -11.33 -2.08
N LEU A 123 -7.55 -11.01 -2.79
CA LEU A 123 -8.88 -11.55 -2.48
C LEU A 123 -9.05 -13.01 -2.89
N HIS A 124 -8.26 -13.52 -3.85
CA HIS A 124 -8.27 -14.93 -4.22
C HIS A 124 -7.55 -15.79 -3.17
N PHE A 125 -6.33 -15.38 -2.77
CA PHE A 125 -5.46 -16.20 -1.94
C PHE A 125 -5.64 -16.02 -0.42
N LEU A 126 -6.28 -14.92 0.03
CA LEU A 126 -6.39 -14.58 1.45
C LEU A 126 -7.83 -14.66 1.95
N PRO A 127 -8.30 -15.83 2.44
CA PRO A 127 -9.65 -16.01 2.98
C PRO A 127 -9.99 -15.03 4.09
N GLN A 128 -9.07 -14.76 5.03
CA GLN A 128 -9.33 -13.86 6.15
C GLN A 128 -9.52 -12.40 5.72
N LEU A 129 -8.88 -11.99 4.62
CA LEU A 129 -9.16 -10.70 4.02
C LEU A 129 -10.59 -10.63 3.49
N ARG A 130 -11.10 -11.70 2.85
CA ARG A 130 -12.50 -11.75 2.42
C ARG A 130 -13.47 -11.67 3.59
N GLU A 131 -13.17 -12.33 4.70
CA GLU A 131 -14.01 -12.27 5.91
C GLU A 131 -14.04 -10.83 6.48
N ALA A 132 -12.91 -10.11 6.46
CA ALA A 132 -12.89 -8.70 6.85
C ALA A 132 -13.83 -7.84 5.97
N TYR A 133 -13.84 -8.07 4.65
CA TYR A 133 -14.79 -7.39 3.76
C TYR A 133 -16.25 -7.76 4.05
N LYS A 134 -16.53 -9.04 4.27
CA LYS A 134 -17.91 -9.50 4.58
C LYS A 134 -18.45 -8.84 5.84
N THR A 135 -17.62 -8.74 6.88
CA THR A 135 -17.96 -8.07 8.13
C THR A 135 -18.30 -6.59 7.93
N LEU A 136 -17.58 -5.90 7.03
CA LEU A 136 -17.77 -4.48 6.79
C LEU A 136 -18.87 -4.16 5.77
N LEU A 137 -19.41 -5.15 5.09
CA LEU A 137 -20.44 -4.99 4.05
C LEU A 137 -21.77 -5.66 4.41
N PRO A 138 -22.42 -5.26 5.51
CA PRO A 138 -23.64 -5.92 6.01
C PRO A 138 -24.86 -5.74 5.10
N LYS A 139 -24.76 -4.90 4.06
CA LYS A 139 -25.83 -4.67 3.07
C LYS A 139 -25.64 -5.49 1.78
N ALA A 140 -24.56 -6.25 1.68
CA ALA A 140 -24.38 -7.21 0.59
C ALA A 140 -25.28 -8.43 0.82
N GLU A 141 -25.88 -8.93 -0.25
CA GLU A 141 -26.76 -10.10 -0.22
C GLU A 141 -25.96 -11.41 -0.36
N SER A 142 -24.95 -11.39 -1.19
CA SER A 142 -24.06 -12.53 -1.36
C SER A 142 -22.65 -12.09 -1.73
N PHE A 143 -21.68 -13.02 -1.51
CA PHE A 143 -20.29 -12.84 -1.88
C PHE A 143 -19.84 -13.96 -2.79
N ILE A 144 -19.29 -13.61 -3.93
CA ILE A 144 -18.87 -14.53 -4.99
C ILE A 144 -17.36 -14.41 -5.16
N THR A 145 -16.64 -15.51 -4.98
CA THR A 145 -15.21 -15.60 -5.33
C THR A 145 -15.10 -16.67 -6.43
N PRO A 146 -15.00 -16.28 -7.69
CA PRO A 146 -14.95 -17.24 -8.77
C PRO A 146 -13.62 -17.99 -8.79
N GLU A 147 -13.60 -19.15 -9.42
CA GLU A 147 -12.37 -19.84 -9.77
C GLU A 147 -11.48 -18.94 -10.65
N ASN A 148 -10.18 -18.93 -10.41
CA ASN A 148 -9.23 -18.07 -11.11
C ASN A 148 -9.50 -16.56 -11.00
N ALA A 149 -10.08 -16.12 -9.88
CA ALA A 149 -10.41 -14.71 -9.62
C ALA A 149 -9.22 -13.76 -9.86
N GLN A 150 -7.99 -14.23 -9.67
CA GLN A 150 -6.76 -13.48 -9.89
C GLN A 150 -6.44 -13.25 -11.38
N LEU A 151 -7.05 -14.01 -12.30
CA LEU A 151 -6.79 -13.95 -13.73
C LEU A 151 -7.88 -13.22 -14.54
N TYR A 152 -8.93 -12.75 -13.90
CA TYR A 152 -10.10 -12.17 -14.61
C TYR A 152 -9.76 -10.99 -15.50
N VAL A 153 -8.81 -10.13 -15.11
CA VAL A 153 -8.34 -9.02 -15.94
C VAL A 153 -7.67 -9.54 -17.21
N ALA A 154 -6.79 -10.55 -17.08
CA ALA A 154 -6.11 -11.16 -18.22
C ALA A 154 -7.09 -11.90 -19.14
N ILE A 155 -8.06 -12.64 -18.56
CA ILE A 155 -9.12 -13.31 -19.31
C ILE A 155 -9.95 -12.28 -20.07
N GLY A 156 -10.35 -11.19 -19.42
CA GLY A 156 -11.10 -10.11 -20.06
C GLY A 156 -10.34 -9.46 -21.22
N ALA A 157 -9.04 -9.19 -21.03
CA ALA A 157 -8.17 -8.67 -22.07
C ALA A 157 -8.06 -9.62 -23.26
N ALA A 158 -7.88 -10.92 -23.01
CA ALA A 158 -7.80 -11.94 -24.06
C ALA A 158 -9.11 -12.05 -24.86
N LEU A 159 -10.25 -12.01 -24.18
CA LEU A 159 -11.57 -12.03 -24.83
C LEU A 159 -11.80 -10.78 -25.69
N LEU A 160 -11.41 -9.60 -25.22
CA LEU A 160 -11.51 -8.36 -25.99
C LEU A 160 -10.58 -8.38 -27.19
N ALA A 161 -9.32 -8.80 -27.02
CA ALA A 161 -8.36 -8.93 -28.12
C ALA A 161 -8.88 -9.89 -29.21
N SER A 162 -9.40 -11.06 -28.81
CA SER A 162 -10.00 -12.01 -29.75
C SER A 162 -11.20 -11.41 -30.52
N LYS A 163 -12.06 -10.67 -29.83
CA LYS A 163 -13.22 -10.00 -30.45
C LYS A 163 -12.79 -8.91 -31.44
N GLU A 164 -11.78 -8.14 -31.12
CA GLU A 164 -11.28 -7.09 -32.01
C GLU A 164 -10.52 -7.67 -33.21
N ALA A 165 -9.74 -8.74 -33.03
CA ALA A 165 -9.07 -9.43 -34.12
C ALA A 165 -10.10 -9.98 -35.15
N LYS A 166 -11.16 -10.64 -34.68
CA LYS A 166 -12.26 -11.11 -35.53
C LYS A 166 -12.94 -9.98 -36.30
N LYS A 167 -13.17 -8.82 -35.70
CA LYS A 167 -13.74 -7.66 -36.40
C LYS A 167 -12.83 -7.12 -37.51
N ARG A 168 -11.49 -7.23 -37.34
CA ARG A 168 -10.52 -6.81 -38.35
C ARG A 168 -10.26 -7.85 -39.42
N GLY A 169 -10.83 -9.07 -39.31
CA GLY A 169 -10.53 -10.17 -40.16
C GLY A 169 -9.13 -10.77 -39.96
N GLU A 170 -8.52 -10.51 -38.81
CA GLU A 170 -7.24 -11.07 -38.42
C GLU A 170 -7.51 -12.44 -37.78
N GLU A 171 -7.19 -13.53 -38.48
CA GLU A 171 -7.40 -14.89 -37.95
C GLU A 171 -6.28 -15.39 -37.08
N GLU A 172 -5.09 -14.77 -37.18
CA GLU A 172 -3.89 -15.17 -36.40
C GLU A 172 -3.39 -14.05 -35.49
N GLY A 173 -3.12 -14.42 -34.26
CA GLY A 173 -2.39 -13.58 -33.32
C GLY A 173 -0.89 -13.54 -33.69
N THR A 174 -0.14 -12.69 -32.99
CA THR A 174 1.32 -12.67 -33.11
C THR A 174 1.89 -13.98 -32.55
N ALA A 175 2.67 -14.72 -33.35
CA ALA A 175 3.34 -15.93 -32.89
C ALA A 175 4.29 -15.58 -31.71
N LEU A 176 4.43 -16.50 -30.76
CA LEU A 176 5.25 -16.28 -29.55
C LEU A 176 6.69 -15.91 -29.90
N GLU A 177 7.27 -16.55 -30.90
CA GLU A 177 8.63 -16.27 -31.39
C GLU A 177 8.76 -14.81 -31.87
N GLN A 178 7.79 -14.33 -32.64
CA GLN A 178 7.77 -12.94 -33.11
C GLN A 178 7.60 -11.95 -31.96
N LEU A 179 6.84 -12.32 -30.92
CA LEU A 179 6.70 -11.49 -29.73
C LEU A 179 8.02 -11.40 -28.94
N ILE A 180 8.72 -12.53 -28.81
CA ILE A 180 10.02 -12.59 -28.14
C ILE A 180 11.04 -11.73 -28.92
N ASP A 181 11.10 -11.85 -30.26
CA ASP A 181 12.00 -11.05 -31.09
C ASP A 181 11.70 -9.55 -31.00
N ARG A 182 10.42 -9.17 -31.01
CA ARG A 182 10.00 -7.78 -30.82
C ARG A 182 10.39 -7.24 -29.45
N LEU A 183 10.23 -8.03 -28.38
CA LEU A 183 10.62 -7.63 -27.03
C LEU A 183 12.15 -7.51 -26.89
N ALA A 184 12.91 -8.42 -27.51
CA ALA A 184 14.38 -8.37 -27.50
C ALA A 184 14.93 -7.16 -28.26
N THR A 185 14.21 -6.68 -29.29
CA THR A 185 14.61 -5.54 -30.12
C THR A 185 13.91 -4.23 -29.74
N ALA A 186 12.97 -4.28 -28.81
CA ALA A 186 12.22 -3.09 -28.38
C ALA A 186 13.13 -2.12 -27.62
N HIS A 187 13.37 -0.96 -28.20
CA HIS A 187 13.97 0.16 -27.51
C HIS A 187 12.85 0.98 -26.84
N VAL A 188 12.76 0.89 -25.52
CA VAL A 188 11.90 1.77 -24.77
C VAL A 188 12.58 3.12 -24.65
N GLU A 189 12.12 4.11 -25.42
CA GLU A 189 12.51 5.48 -25.18
C GLU A 189 11.89 5.89 -23.83
N ALA A 190 12.74 6.23 -22.86
CA ALA A 190 12.25 6.75 -21.60
C ALA A 190 11.53 8.08 -21.86
N GLU A 191 10.30 8.22 -21.39
CA GLU A 191 9.50 9.46 -21.51
C GLU A 191 10.18 10.67 -20.87
N SER A 192 11.15 10.44 -20.00
CA SER A 192 11.96 11.47 -19.37
C SER A 192 13.42 11.32 -19.74
N ALA A 193 14.11 12.44 -20.00
CA ALA A 193 15.54 12.46 -20.18
C ALA A 193 16.22 11.84 -18.95
N ARG A 194 17.02 10.81 -19.16
CA ARG A 194 17.79 10.21 -18.07
C ARG A 194 18.71 11.27 -17.47
N MET A 195 18.65 11.44 -16.18
CA MET A 195 19.66 12.22 -15.48
C MET A 195 21.02 11.56 -15.69
N ARG A 196 22.07 12.38 -15.77
CA ARG A 196 23.42 11.82 -15.84
C ARG A 196 23.70 10.97 -14.60
N PRO A 197 24.52 9.92 -14.71
CA PRO A 197 24.91 9.12 -13.57
C PRO A 197 25.45 9.98 -12.43
N LEU A 198 25.28 9.53 -11.19
CA LEU A 198 25.79 10.23 -10.01
C LEU A 198 27.32 10.43 -10.09
N PHE A 199 28.02 9.47 -10.67
CA PHE A 199 29.43 9.53 -10.95
C PHE A 199 29.64 9.34 -12.45
N ALA A 200 30.43 10.21 -13.10
CA ALA A 200 30.71 10.09 -14.51
C ALA A 200 31.80 9.03 -14.76
N THR A 201 32.68 8.82 -13.78
CA THR A 201 33.79 7.86 -13.89
C THR A 201 33.92 7.02 -12.61
N PRO A 202 34.59 5.83 -12.69
CA PRO A 202 34.88 5.03 -11.51
C PRO A 202 35.74 5.77 -10.48
N GLU A 203 36.63 6.64 -10.94
CA GLU A 203 37.55 7.42 -10.09
C GLU A 203 36.78 8.44 -9.25
N GLU A 204 35.78 9.12 -9.81
CA GLU A 204 34.90 10.02 -9.05
C GLU A 204 34.16 9.27 -7.94
N LYS A 205 33.71 8.02 -8.21
CA LYS A 205 33.06 7.18 -7.21
C LYS A 205 34.04 6.80 -6.10
N GLU A 206 35.26 6.45 -6.44
CA GLU A 206 36.28 6.06 -5.47
C GLU A 206 36.71 7.24 -4.59
N GLU A 207 36.91 8.43 -5.16
CA GLU A 207 37.16 9.66 -4.41
C GLU A 207 36.01 9.98 -3.44
N PHE A 208 34.75 9.83 -3.88
CA PHE A 208 33.60 10.01 -3.02
C PHE A 208 33.61 9.03 -1.85
N VAL A 209 33.86 7.76 -2.10
CA VAL A 209 33.90 6.72 -1.07
C VAL A 209 35.04 6.99 -0.07
N GLN A 210 36.25 7.34 -0.56
CA GLN A 210 37.38 7.63 0.31
C GLN A 210 37.11 8.84 1.20
N ARG A 211 36.55 9.91 0.65
CA ARG A 211 36.18 11.10 1.43
C ARG A 211 35.18 10.79 2.52
N HIS A 212 34.15 9.99 2.22
CA HIS A 212 33.11 9.64 3.20
C HIS A 212 33.57 8.56 4.19
N ALA A 213 34.53 7.72 3.82
CA ALA A 213 35.12 6.74 4.73
C ALA A 213 35.87 7.39 5.93
N GLN A 214 36.31 8.64 5.76
CA GLN A 214 36.97 9.38 6.84
C GLN A 214 35.98 9.85 7.91
N GLU A 215 34.68 9.90 7.59
CA GLU A 215 33.61 10.38 8.49
C GLU A 215 32.78 9.24 9.10
N VAL A 216 33.28 8.01 9.01
CA VAL A 216 32.57 6.87 9.59
C VAL A 216 32.63 6.95 11.14
N ILE A 217 31.48 7.15 11.75
CA ILE A 217 31.36 7.07 13.21
C ILE A 217 31.66 5.62 13.63
N PRO A 218 32.63 5.38 14.53
CA PRO A 218 32.90 4.04 15.04
C PRO A 218 31.64 3.42 15.62
N LYS A 219 31.35 2.16 15.26
CA LYS A 219 30.23 1.45 15.87
C LYS A 219 30.46 1.40 17.38
N ALA A 220 29.47 1.86 18.16
CA ALA A 220 29.51 1.75 19.60
C ALA A 220 29.61 0.28 20.01
N ASP A 221 30.50 -0.02 20.94
CA ASP A 221 30.58 -1.34 21.56
C ASP A 221 29.40 -1.48 22.54
N LEU A 222 28.35 -2.14 22.09
CA LEU A 222 27.12 -2.38 22.88
C LEU A 222 27.34 -3.43 23.97
N SER A 223 28.51 -4.06 24.06
CA SER A 223 28.85 -4.98 25.17
C SER A 223 29.21 -4.24 26.46
N GLN A 224 29.47 -2.92 26.37
CA GLN A 224 29.74 -2.10 27.53
C GLN A 224 28.53 -1.25 27.92
N PRO A 225 28.15 -1.17 29.20
CA PRO A 225 27.11 -0.27 29.63
C PRO A 225 27.52 1.20 29.36
N PRO A 226 26.55 2.08 28.99
CA PRO A 226 26.85 3.46 28.67
C PRO A 226 27.61 4.12 29.85
N SER A 227 28.82 4.60 29.58
CA SER A 227 29.60 5.36 30.58
C SER A 227 28.83 6.64 30.94
N LYS A 228 28.62 6.87 32.24
CA LYS A 228 28.01 8.12 32.71
C LYS A 228 28.83 9.30 32.17
N PRO A 229 28.19 10.36 31.65
CA PRO A 229 28.91 11.53 31.17
C PRO A 229 29.72 12.09 32.34
N SER A 230 31.03 12.18 32.21
CA SER A 230 31.89 12.83 33.19
C SER A 230 31.58 14.33 33.18
N SER A 231 31.12 14.82 34.27
CA SER A 231 30.91 16.26 34.50
C SER A 231 32.24 16.98 34.70
N SER A 232 32.99 17.21 33.61
CA SER A 232 34.09 18.16 33.61
C SER A 232 34.52 18.54 32.20
N THR A 233 33.94 19.58 31.68
CA THR A 233 34.63 20.38 30.66
C THR A 233 34.46 21.85 30.98
N LYS A 234 35.56 22.43 31.42
CA LYS A 234 35.73 23.88 31.56
C LYS A 234 35.49 24.52 30.17
N THR A 235 34.62 25.48 30.19
CA THR A 235 34.31 26.39 29.10
C THR A 235 35.56 27.20 28.71
N THR A 236 36.05 27.00 27.50
CA THR A 236 36.79 28.05 26.76
C THR A 236 35.93 28.50 25.61
N GLY A 237 35.70 29.80 25.58
CA GLY A 237 34.68 30.41 24.71
C GLY A 237 34.97 30.30 23.24
N SER A 238 33.93 30.04 22.49
CA SER A 238 33.82 30.40 21.09
C SER A 238 32.32 30.65 20.81
N SER A 239 32.05 31.78 20.21
CA SER A 239 30.76 32.36 19.88
C SER A 239 29.85 31.40 19.10
N SER A 240 28.75 31.00 19.71
CA SER A 240 27.66 30.27 19.06
C SER A 240 26.68 31.21 18.36
N PRO A 241 26.15 30.90 17.20
CA PRO A 241 25.06 31.65 16.64
C PRO A 241 23.75 31.36 17.40
N THR A 242 23.06 32.41 17.75
CA THR A 242 21.83 32.45 18.51
C THR A 242 20.72 31.70 17.75
N MET A 243 20.28 30.58 18.28
CA MET A 243 19.01 29.98 17.88
C MET A 243 17.87 30.76 18.52
N LEU A 244 17.04 31.36 17.68
CA LEU A 244 15.78 31.97 18.07
C LEU A 244 14.84 30.87 18.62
N GLN A 245 14.68 30.84 19.93
CA GLN A 245 13.61 30.08 20.58
C GLN A 245 12.28 30.81 20.35
N THR A 246 11.44 30.34 19.45
CA THR A 246 10.03 30.71 19.44
C THR A 246 9.31 29.95 20.54
N LYS A 247 8.95 30.67 21.61
CA LYS A 247 8.01 30.18 22.63
C LYS A 247 6.62 30.04 21.99
N ALA A 248 6.21 28.80 21.71
CA ALA A 248 4.82 28.50 21.39
C ALA A 248 4.04 28.39 22.72
N THR A 249 3.14 29.31 22.93
CA THR A 249 2.11 29.25 23.99
C THR A 249 1.00 28.32 23.51
N PRO A 250 0.55 27.30 24.27
CA PRO A 250 -0.60 26.51 23.88
C PRO A 250 -1.88 27.26 24.22
N SER A 251 -2.60 27.75 23.21
CA SER A 251 -3.99 28.17 23.36
C SER A 251 -4.91 27.00 23.04
N LEU A 252 -5.47 26.40 24.04
CA LEU A 252 -6.60 25.50 23.99
C LEU A 252 -7.85 26.27 23.51
N ARG A 253 -8.31 26.01 22.29
CA ARG A 253 -9.69 26.22 21.90
C ARG A 253 -10.20 24.98 21.18
N PRO A 254 -11.36 24.44 21.56
CA PRO A 254 -11.96 23.34 20.81
C PRO A 254 -12.62 23.92 19.56
N SER A 255 -12.16 23.52 18.37
CA SER A 255 -12.85 23.82 17.12
C SER A 255 -13.69 22.61 16.72
N THR A 256 -14.98 22.75 16.90
CA THR A 256 -16.02 22.01 16.20
C THR A 256 -15.89 22.27 14.71
N SER A 257 -15.44 21.28 13.96
CA SER A 257 -15.52 21.30 12.49
C SER A 257 -15.54 19.88 11.94
N SER A 258 -16.70 19.24 12.10
CA SER A 258 -17.03 17.94 11.48
C SER A 258 -17.71 18.11 10.11
N ALA A 259 -17.47 19.21 9.39
CA ALA A 259 -18.21 19.52 8.17
C ALA A 259 -17.38 19.74 6.89
N ALA A 260 -16.04 19.58 6.93
CA ALA A 260 -15.20 19.97 5.78
C ALA A 260 -14.76 18.81 4.87
N PHE A 261 -15.03 17.55 5.20
CA PHE A 261 -14.53 16.39 4.44
C PHE A 261 -15.47 15.86 3.35
N ALA A 262 -16.67 16.47 3.22
CA ALA A 262 -17.68 16.02 2.24
C ALA A 262 -17.60 16.72 0.85
N ARG A 263 -16.58 17.53 0.57
CA ARG A 263 -16.57 18.39 -0.64
C ARG A 263 -15.57 18.03 -1.73
N SER A 264 -14.89 16.90 -1.69
CA SER A 264 -13.92 16.54 -2.74
C SER A 264 -14.29 15.36 -3.63
N CYS A 265 -15.49 14.82 -3.51
CA CYS A 265 -16.00 13.88 -4.53
C CYS A 265 -16.64 14.66 -5.67
N PRO A 266 -16.16 14.56 -6.92
CA PRO A 266 -16.83 15.18 -8.07
C PRO A 266 -18.22 14.55 -8.22
N LYS A 267 -19.26 15.40 -8.25
CA LYS A 267 -20.61 14.97 -8.66
C LYS A 267 -20.50 14.68 -10.15
N GLY A 268 -20.58 13.41 -10.52
CA GLY A 268 -20.81 13.00 -11.90
C GLY A 268 -22.22 13.45 -12.37
N PRO A 269 -22.42 13.54 -13.69
CA PRO A 269 -23.67 13.99 -14.26
C PRO A 269 -24.84 13.09 -13.91
#